data_55725dff5bf46cea1ee592983d6e14d7
#
_entry.id   55725dff5bf46cea1ee592983d6e14d7
#
_cell.length_a   1.000
_cell.length_b   1.000
_cell.length_c   1.000
_cell.angle_alpha   90.00
_cell.angle_beta   90.00
_cell.angle_gamma   90.00
#
_symmetry.space_group_name_H-M   'P 1'
#
loop_
_entity.id
_entity.type
_entity.pdbx_description
1 polymer ?
#
loop_
_entity_poly.entity_id
_entity_poly.type
_entity_poly.pdbx_seq_one_letter_code
_entity_poly.pdbx_strand_id
1 'polypeptide(L)'
;RNYLETERKNISDGLVIELPVKKKTSEQSEDELKPRVECRPDGVYWVTPKVDKQSGEIIRPCEWIGDRMRTVGIGHDGCDGYLIIELEPEGMEKIIYEAMPRNEIGLPSGWSRLRGRGVAVTTSQKLLNKLAEYLQREGERTQWEVTSTAGWHCGAYVMPDGEIIGVPERPVAFCGGSAAIKGYVVRGTADEWRDNVASLMRGNHSMMLGVLVGLAAPLNSLVGGGCFGVHLFAQSSAGKTTTVEAATSLYGDPEVLKLSWDATRYGLTVEAAARNDGFIPIDEIGQGGRINDIAQSAYSLFNGVGRIQGRKDGGNRAVIRWRIAALSTGEEDFETFLIKGGVTPKAGQLVRLLSVPFIDTTVFNGYDDGDQHARAIKRFASNYCGAAGREWIGWLSANKELAVSVVNEKENIWLSRLPENASPQVKRVASRFAMLDAAGELATGITGWTTGESHAAT
;
A
#
# COMPACT_ATOMS: atom_id res chain seq x y z
N ARG A 1 -5.86 -33.39 56.52
CA ARG A 1 -6.04 -34.32 57.66
C ARG A 1 -6.38 -35.65 57.09
N ASN A 2 -5.39 -36.49 57.12
CA ASN A 2 -5.29 -37.83 57.69
C ASN A 2 -6.23 -38.91 57.07
N TYR A 3 -5.61 -39.84 56.40
CA TYR A 3 -5.47 -41.19 56.97
C TYR A 3 -4.30 -41.90 56.29
N LEU A 4 -3.18 -41.96 57.00
CA LEU A 4 -2.18 -43.03 56.98
C LEU A 4 -2.61 -44.03 58.03
N GLU A 5 -2.42 -45.28 57.76
CA GLU A 5 -2.05 -46.41 58.62
C GLU A 5 -2.77 -47.66 58.14
N THR A 6 -2.03 -48.54 57.70
CA THR A 6 -1.39 -49.72 58.28
C THR A 6 -2.14 -51.00 57.83
N GLU A 7 -1.44 -51.83 57.11
CA GLU A 7 -1.21 -53.21 57.68
C GLU A 7 -0.05 -53.91 56.95
N ARG A 8 0.94 -54.24 57.74
CA ARG A 8 1.97 -55.29 57.46
C ARG A 8 1.44 -56.67 57.81
N LYS A 9 1.83 -57.60 56.95
CA LYS A 9 2.20 -59.03 57.15
C LYS A 9 1.42 -59.97 56.25
N ASN A 10 2.04 -60.61 55.27
CA ASN A 10 2.65 -61.90 55.46
C ASN A 10 3.51 -62.27 54.26
N ILE A 11 4.70 -62.79 54.57
CA ILE A 11 5.66 -63.36 53.64
C ILE A 11 5.18 -64.84 53.42
N SER A 12 5.04 -65.21 52.15
CA SER A 12 5.29 -66.57 51.71
C SER A 12 5.65 -66.62 50.24
N ASP A 13 6.73 -67.28 49.94
CA ASP A 13 7.44 -67.41 48.69
C ASP A 13 6.53 -67.75 47.48
N GLY A 14 6.70 -66.94 46.46
CA GLY A 14 6.19 -67.24 45.13
C GLY A 14 6.78 -66.26 44.14
N LEU A 15 7.78 -66.72 43.40
CA LEU A 15 8.42 -65.93 42.32
C LEU A 15 7.38 -65.61 41.28
N VAL A 16 6.82 -64.38 41.32
CA VAL A 16 5.98 -63.84 40.27
C VAL A 16 6.89 -62.91 39.40
N ILE A 17 7.29 -63.41 38.24
CA ILE A 17 7.92 -62.61 37.19
C ILE A 17 6.83 -61.67 36.65
N GLU A 18 6.77 -60.41 37.13
CA GLU A 18 5.99 -59.39 36.49
C GLU A 18 6.65 -59.03 35.16
N LEU A 19 6.06 -59.52 34.07
CA LEU A 19 6.31 -58.97 32.73
C LEU A 19 5.84 -57.51 32.73
N PRO A 20 6.66 -56.55 32.23
CA PRO A 20 6.24 -55.16 32.16
C PRO A 20 5.07 -55.06 31.17
N VAL A 21 3.86 -54.88 31.68
CA VAL A 21 2.71 -54.50 30.88
C VAL A 21 2.97 -53.07 30.38
N LYS A 22 3.48 -52.93 29.17
CA LYS A 22 3.41 -51.70 28.43
C LYS A 22 1.94 -51.38 28.13
N LYS A 23 1.25 -50.71 29.04
CA LYS A 23 0.06 -49.91 28.66
C LYS A 23 0.52 -48.72 27.87
N LYS A 24 0.79 -48.89 26.57
CA LYS A 24 0.63 -47.79 25.61
C LYS A 24 -0.87 -47.67 25.37
N THR A 25 -1.41 -46.51 25.69
CA THR A 25 -2.79 -46.16 25.45
C THR A 25 -3.11 -46.33 23.97
N SER A 26 -4.14 -47.15 23.66
CA SER A 26 -4.59 -47.47 22.31
C SER A 26 -4.93 -46.24 21.45
N GLU A 27 -5.28 -45.11 22.04
CA GLU A 27 -5.59 -43.87 21.39
C GLU A 27 -4.37 -43.17 20.76
N GLN A 28 -3.18 -43.20 21.39
CA GLN A 28 -1.96 -42.57 20.82
C GLN A 28 -1.44 -43.34 19.61
N SER A 29 -1.64 -44.63 19.51
CA SER A 29 -1.22 -45.44 18.37
C SER A 29 -2.15 -45.29 17.15
N GLU A 30 -3.43 -45.05 17.36
CA GLU A 30 -4.39 -44.82 16.26
C GLU A 30 -4.20 -43.44 15.58
N ASP A 31 -3.88 -42.40 16.35
CA ASP A 31 -3.60 -41.07 15.79
C ASP A 31 -2.30 -41.05 14.98
N GLU A 32 -1.29 -41.82 15.36
CA GLU A 32 -0.04 -41.93 14.60
C GLU A 32 -0.23 -42.59 13.23
N LEU A 33 -1.26 -43.40 13.02
CA LEU A 33 -1.55 -44.07 11.76
C LEU A 33 -2.53 -43.30 10.85
N LYS A 34 -3.08 -42.21 11.30
CA LYS A 34 -3.99 -41.38 10.46
C LYS A 34 -3.25 -40.69 9.34
N PRO A 35 -3.69 -40.83 8.08
CA PRO A 35 -3.19 -40.05 6.98
C PRO A 35 -3.45 -38.56 7.20
N ARG A 36 -2.44 -37.73 6.92
CA ARG A 36 -2.51 -36.30 7.14
C ARG A 36 -1.62 -35.51 6.18
N VAL A 37 -1.87 -34.22 6.07
CA VAL A 37 -0.95 -33.27 5.43
C VAL A 37 0.09 -32.82 6.46
N GLU A 38 1.35 -32.82 6.10
CA GLU A 38 2.45 -32.28 6.89
C GLU A 38 3.13 -31.15 6.14
N CYS A 39 3.25 -29.99 6.79
CA CYS A 39 4.07 -28.89 6.32
C CYS A 39 5.48 -29.03 6.90
N ARG A 40 6.47 -29.21 6.03
CA ARG A 40 7.89 -29.40 6.36
C ARG A 40 8.70 -28.22 5.83
N PRO A 41 9.97 -28.04 6.24
CA PRO A 41 10.81 -26.96 5.73
C PRO A 41 10.96 -26.95 4.20
N ASP A 42 10.92 -28.11 3.57
CA ASP A 42 11.13 -28.36 2.15
C ASP A 42 9.82 -28.49 1.34
N GLY A 43 8.66 -28.31 1.95
CA GLY A 43 7.37 -28.35 1.26
C GLY A 43 6.23 -28.94 2.06
N VAL A 44 5.11 -29.15 1.37
CA VAL A 44 3.90 -29.76 1.92
C VAL A 44 3.72 -31.16 1.35
N TYR A 45 3.46 -32.12 2.22
CA TYR A 45 3.39 -33.54 1.87
C TYR A 45 2.10 -34.18 2.37
N TRP A 46 1.54 -35.11 1.57
CA TRP A 46 0.54 -36.06 2.03
C TRP A 46 1.25 -37.29 2.62
N VAL A 47 1.08 -37.51 3.89
CA VAL A 47 1.71 -38.63 4.63
C VAL A 47 0.68 -39.71 4.91
N THR A 48 1.01 -40.95 4.56
CA THR A 48 0.14 -42.11 4.78
C THR A 48 0.87 -43.13 5.67
N PRO A 49 0.85 -42.95 7.00
CA PRO A 49 1.52 -43.88 7.91
C PRO A 49 0.94 -45.28 7.82
N LYS A 50 1.79 -46.27 7.87
CA LYS A 50 1.36 -47.69 7.93
C LYS A 50 2.38 -48.51 8.73
N VAL A 51 1.89 -49.58 9.36
CA VAL A 51 2.78 -50.54 10.02
C VAL A 51 3.46 -51.41 8.99
N ASP A 52 4.76 -51.45 8.99
CA ASP A 52 5.53 -52.41 8.20
C ASP A 52 5.29 -53.83 8.74
N LYS A 53 4.92 -54.72 7.85
CA LYS A 53 4.54 -56.12 8.24
C LYS A 53 5.73 -56.98 8.68
N GLN A 54 6.96 -56.58 8.30
CA GLN A 54 8.16 -57.34 8.61
C GLN A 54 8.83 -56.87 9.90
N SER A 55 8.97 -55.54 10.04
CA SER A 55 9.63 -54.93 11.22
C SER A 55 8.69 -54.56 12.35
N GLY A 56 7.38 -54.45 12.10
CA GLY A 56 6.41 -53.92 13.05
C GLY A 56 6.52 -52.42 13.32
N GLU A 57 7.42 -51.71 12.61
CA GLU A 57 7.64 -50.29 12.76
C GLU A 57 6.66 -49.46 11.92
N ILE A 58 6.35 -48.24 12.40
CA ILE A 58 5.53 -47.28 11.63
C ILE A 58 6.40 -46.59 10.58
N ILE A 59 6.18 -46.95 9.31
CA ILE A 59 6.74 -46.24 8.17
C ILE A 59 5.78 -45.16 7.72
N ARG A 60 6.33 -44.02 7.21
CA ARG A 60 5.59 -42.81 6.80
C ARG A 60 5.83 -42.47 5.35
N PRO A 61 5.32 -43.25 4.38
CA PRO A 61 5.37 -42.86 2.98
C PRO A 61 4.73 -41.50 2.78
N CYS A 62 5.35 -40.64 1.97
CA CYS A 62 4.87 -39.31 1.71
C CYS A 62 4.87 -39.02 0.22
N GLU A 63 3.89 -38.24 -0.21
CA GLU A 63 3.76 -37.70 -1.57
C GLU A 63 3.83 -36.18 -1.50
N TRP A 64 4.72 -35.56 -2.28
CA TRP A 64 4.84 -34.12 -2.35
C TRP A 64 3.59 -33.48 -2.94
N ILE A 65 3.09 -32.39 -2.32
CA ILE A 65 1.92 -31.65 -2.77
C ILE A 65 2.31 -30.29 -3.36
N GLY A 66 3.26 -29.60 -2.75
CA GLY A 66 3.67 -28.27 -3.16
C GLY A 66 4.77 -27.70 -2.29
N ASP A 67 5.22 -26.50 -2.63
CA ASP A 67 6.13 -25.72 -1.82
C ASP A 67 5.54 -25.46 -0.43
N ARG A 68 6.40 -24.99 0.48
CA ARG A 68 5.97 -24.70 1.84
C ARG A 68 4.89 -23.62 1.88
N MET A 69 3.75 -23.97 2.44
CA MET A 69 2.64 -23.07 2.65
C MET A 69 1.81 -23.48 3.86
N ARG A 70 1.29 -22.49 4.58
CA ARG A 70 0.41 -22.70 5.74
C ARG A 70 -0.56 -21.54 5.92
N THR A 71 -1.71 -21.81 6.51
CA THR A 71 -2.64 -20.74 6.91
C THR A 71 -2.16 -20.11 8.21
N VAL A 72 -1.97 -18.78 8.19
CA VAL A 72 -1.51 -17.97 9.33
C VAL A 72 -2.57 -17.00 9.84
N GLY A 73 -3.72 -16.92 9.17
CA GLY A 73 -4.78 -16.04 9.60
C GLY A 73 -6.04 -16.15 8.78
N ILE A 74 -7.03 -15.41 9.22
CA ILE A 74 -8.30 -15.19 8.54
C ILE A 74 -8.55 -13.70 8.44
N GLY A 75 -9.22 -13.26 7.38
CA GLY A 75 -9.53 -11.87 7.19
C GLY A 75 -10.85 -11.67 6.47
N HIS A 76 -11.29 -10.41 6.40
CA HIS A 76 -12.50 -9.99 5.71
C HIS A 76 -12.30 -8.59 5.16
N ASP A 77 -12.77 -8.33 3.93
CA ASP A 77 -12.69 -7.02 3.28
C ASP A 77 -14.01 -6.21 3.36
N GLY A 78 -14.95 -6.67 4.21
CA GLY A 78 -16.29 -6.13 4.32
C GLY A 78 -17.33 -6.86 3.46
N CYS A 79 -16.90 -7.62 2.45
CA CYS A 79 -17.76 -8.38 1.54
C CYS A 79 -17.45 -9.88 1.58
N ASP A 80 -16.20 -10.23 1.40
CA ASP A 80 -15.73 -11.61 1.27
C ASP A 80 -14.80 -12.00 2.44
N GLY A 81 -14.80 -13.29 2.78
CA GLY A 81 -13.88 -13.87 3.76
C GLY A 81 -12.64 -14.44 3.08
N TYR A 82 -11.49 -14.31 3.74
CA TYR A 82 -10.19 -14.74 3.24
C TYR A 82 -9.49 -15.70 4.20
N LEU A 83 -8.66 -16.58 3.66
CA LEU A 83 -7.57 -17.21 4.39
C LEU A 83 -6.28 -16.47 4.05
N ILE A 84 -5.48 -16.18 5.05
CA ILE A 84 -4.14 -15.64 4.85
C ILE A 84 -3.16 -16.80 4.84
N ILE A 85 -2.55 -17.01 3.68
CA ILE A 85 -1.63 -18.12 3.43
C ILE A 85 -0.22 -17.55 3.36
N GLU A 86 0.64 -18.04 4.25
CA GLU A 86 2.07 -17.81 4.19
C GLU A 86 2.67 -18.76 3.18
N LEU A 87 3.42 -18.22 2.23
CA LEU A 87 4.03 -18.91 1.11
C LEU A 87 5.55 -18.74 1.14
N GLU A 88 6.27 -19.82 0.94
CA GLU A 88 7.72 -19.83 0.75
C GLU A 88 8.04 -20.50 -0.59
N PRO A 89 7.98 -19.76 -1.72
CA PRO A 89 8.29 -20.31 -3.03
C PRO A 89 9.76 -20.73 -3.11
N GLU A 90 10.06 -21.85 -3.78
CA GLU A 90 11.41 -22.32 -3.98
C GLU A 90 12.28 -21.26 -4.69
N GLY A 91 13.48 -21.01 -4.16
CA GLY A 91 14.42 -20.01 -4.71
C GLY A 91 14.12 -18.55 -4.39
N MET A 92 13.09 -18.26 -3.57
CA MET A 92 12.80 -16.93 -3.06
C MET A 92 13.18 -16.82 -1.57
N GLU A 93 13.96 -15.80 -1.21
CA GLU A 93 14.30 -15.54 0.20
C GLU A 93 13.16 -14.85 0.98
N LYS A 94 12.16 -14.32 0.28
CA LYS A 94 11.07 -13.53 0.88
C LYS A 94 9.82 -14.38 1.09
N ILE A 95 9.32 -14.38 2.33
CA ILE A 95 7.99 -14.91 2.66
C ILE A 95 6.92 -14.02 2.03
N ILE A 96 5.94 -14.64 1.39
CA ILE A 96 4.79 -13.97 0.78
C ILE A 96 3.53 -14.31 1.57
N TYR A 97 2.74 -13.29 1.90
CA TYR A 97 1.41 -13.48 2.48
C TYR A 97 0.35 -13.25 1.39
N GLU A 98 -0.38 -14.30 1.06
CA GLU A 98 -1.47 -14.23 0.07
C GLU A 98 -2.84 -14.25 0.76
N ALA A 99 -3.64 -13.22 0.52
CA ALA A 99 -5.04 -13.20 0.93
C ALA A 99 -5.87 -13.99 -0.10
N MET A 100 -6.12 -15.26 0.19
CA MET A 100 -6.87 -16.17 -0.64
C MET A 100 -8.38 -16.07 -0.34
N PRO A 101 -9.23 -15.64 -1.28
CA PRO A 101 -10.68 -15.69 -1.08
C PRO A 101 -11.14 -17.12 -0.77
N ARG A 102 -11.99 -17.28 0.25
CA ARG A 102 -12.44 -18.62 0.66
C ARG A 102 -13.20 -19.37 -0.42
N ASN A 103 -13.91 -18.67 -1.30
CA ASN A 103 -14.63 -19.24 -2.43
C ASN A 103 -13.71 -19.68 -3.58
N GLU A 104 -12.41 -19.34 -3.56
CA GLU A 104 -11.44 -19.80 -4.56
C GLU A 104 -10.62 -21.01 -4.09
N ILE A 105 -10.67 -21.36 -2.79
CA ILE A 105 -9.90 -22.47 -2.23
C ILE A 105 -10.38 -23.80 -2.81
N GLY A 106 -9.44 -24.55 -3.38
CA GLY A 106 -9.73 -25.81 -4.06
C GLY A 106 -10.18 -25.66 -5.52
N LEU A 107 -10.47 -24.45 -5.99
CA LEU A 107 -10.80 -24.17 -7.37
C LEU A 107 -9.55 -23.92 -8.23
N PRO A 108 -9.64 -24.13 -9.56
CA PRO A 108 -8.54 -23.84 -10.47
C PRO A 108 -8.02 -22.39 -10.39
N SER A 109 -8.91 -21.41 -10.13
CA SER A 109 -8.55 -20.00 -9.94
C SER A 109 -7.63 -19.79 -8.73
N GLY A 110 -7.92 -20.42 -7.59
CA GLY A 110 -7.09 -20.35 -6.39
C GLY A 110 -5.70 -20.95 -6.62
N TRP A 111 -5.62 -22.13 -7.26
CA TRP A 111 -4.33 -22.73 -7.61
C TRP A 111 -3.53 -21.88 -8.62
N SER A 112 -4.21 -21.28 -9.59
CA SER A 112 -3.58 -20.35 -10.55
C SER A 112 -3.01 -19.12 -9.84
N ARG A 113 -3.72 -18.59 -8.85
CA ARG A 113 -3.27 -17.47 -8.03
C ARG A 113 -1.99 -17.80 -7.27
N LEU A 114 -1.93 -18.95 -6.61
CA LEU A 114 -0.73 -19.41 -5.87
C LEU A 114 0.47 -19.60 -6.83
N ARG A 115 0.24 -20.26 -7.98
CA ARG A 115 1.29 -20.41 -9.01
C ARG A 115 1.79 -19.06 -9.53
N GLY A 116 0.90 -18.09 -9.68
CA GLY A 116 1.25 -16.71 -10.05
C GLY A 116 2.16 -16.00 -9.03
N ARG A 117 2.17 -16.48 -7.77
CA ARG A 117 3.12 -16.03 -6.72
C ARG A 117 4.44 -16.79 -6.72
N GLY A 118 4.66 -17.69 -7.69
CA GLY A 118 5.89 -18.47 -7.80
C GLY A 118 5.84 -19.80 -7.04
N VAL A 119 4.72 -20.17 -6.43
CA VAL A 119 4.58 -21.41 -5.68
C VAL A 119 4.34 -22.59 -6.63
N ALA A 120 5.11 -23.66 -6.50
CA ALA A 120 4.86 -24.92 -7.16
C ALA A 120 3.84 -25.75 -6.37
N VAL A 121 2.86 -26.30 -7.07
CA VAL A 121 1.89 -27.26 -6.53
C VAL A 121 1.67 -28.41 -7.52
N THR A 122 1.42 -29.61 -7.00
CA THR A 122 1.13 -30.80 -7.79
C THR A 122 -0.01 -30.59 -8.79
N THR A 123 -0.05 -31.40 -9.84
CA THR A 123 -1.17 -31.46 -10.78
C THR A 123 -2.21 -32.54 -10.40
N SER A 124 -1.92 -33.38 -9.39
CA SER A 124 -2.82 -34.42 -8.91
C SER A 124 -4.03 -33.81 -8.21
N GLN A 125 -5.22 -33.89 -8.80
CA GLN A 125 -6.45 -33.35 -8.22
C GLN A 125 -6.76 -33.94 -6.83
N LYS A 126 -6.45 -35.22 -6.61
CA LYS A 126 -6.63 -35.88 -5.32
C LYS A 126 -5.81 -35.19 -4.22
N LEU A 127 -4.55 -34.88 -4.50
CA LEU A 127 -3.65 -34.22 -3.56
C LEU A 127 -4.02 -32.74 -3.38
N LEU A 128 -4.41 -32.05 -4.46
CA LEU A 128 -4.91 -30.67 -4.38
C LEU A 128 -6.15 -30.54 -3.48
N ASN A 129 -7.06 -31.53 -3.53
CA ASN A 129 -8.22 -31.56 -2.62
C ASN A 129 -7.79 -31.75 -1.15
N LYS A 130 -6.74 -32.55 -0.89
CA LYS A 130 -6.17 -32.69 0.46
C LYS A 130 -5.52 -31.40 0.96
N LEU A 131 -4.79 -30.72 0.07
CA LEU A 131 -4.21 -29.40 0.38
C LEU A 131 -5.29 -28.36 0.67
N ALA A 132 -6.36 -28.33 -0.13
CA ALA A 132 -7.48 -27.41 0.09
C ALA A 132 -8.16 -27.63 1.45
N GLU A 133 -8.36 -28.90 1.83
CA GLU A 133 -8.93 -29.27 3.15
C GLU A 133 -7.99 -28.84 4.30
N TYR A 134 -6.69 -29.10 4.15
CA TYR A 134 -5.67 -28.69 5.10
C TYR A 134 -5.65 -27.18 5.33
N LEU A 135 -5.56 -26.37 4.25
CA LEU A 135 -5.53 -24.91 4.34
C LEU A 135 -6.79 -24.34 5.02
N GLN A 136 -7.96 -24.98 4.82
CA GLN A 136 -9.21 -24.54 5.43
C GLN A 136 -9.34 -24.92 6.91
N ARG A 137 -8.75 -26.03 7.35
CA ARG A 137 -8.96 -26.56 8.70
C ARG A 137 -7.80 -26.33 9.64
N GLU A 138 -6.59 -26.38 9.13
CA GLU A 138 -5.37 -26.29 9.93
C GLU A 138 -4.77 -24.89 9.92
N GLY A 139 -3.82 -24.65 10.81
CA GLY A 139 -3.07 -23.40 10.93
C GLY A 139 -3.71 -22.37 11.86
N GLU A 140 -3.14 -21.18 11.85
CA GLU A 140 -3.53 -20.09 12.73
C GLU A 140 -4.80 -19.39 12.24
N ARG A 141 -5.54 -18.77 13.17
CA ARG A 141 -6.76 -18.00 12.88
C ARG A 141 -6.67 -16.56 13.39
N THR A 142 -5.46 -16.03 13.42
CA THR A 142 -5.22 -14.63 13.73
C THR A 142 -6.03 -13.73 12.79
N GLN A 143 -6.66 -12.69 13.34
CA GLN A 143 -7.46 -11.75 12.55
C GLN A 143 -6.55 -10.78 11.79
N TRP A 144 -6.71 -10.74 10.48
CA TRP A 144 -6.00 -9.84 9.58
C TRP A 144 -6.97 -8.84 8.96
N GLU A 145 -6.52 -7.64 8.74
CA GLU A 145 -7.17 -6.71 7.82
C GLU A 145 -6.82 -7.10 6.39
N VAL A 146 -7.83 -7.24 5.53
CA VAL A 146 -7.63 -7.46 4.10
C VAL A 146 -8.03 -6.21 3.36
N THR A 147 -7.13 -5.66 2.57
CA THR A 147 -7.39 -4.44 1.80
C THR A 147 -6.87 -4.55 0.37
N SER A 148 -7.64 -3.98 -0.57
CA SER A 148 -7.22 -3.80 -1.97
C SER A 148 -6.76 -2.38 -2.27
N THR A 149 -6.81 -1.49 -1.28
CA THR A 149 -6.38 -0.09 -1.42
C THR A 149 -5.13 0.17 -0.59
N ALA A 150 -4.22 0.97 -1.12
CA ALA A 150 -3.09 1.50 -0.38
C ALA A 150 -3.56 2.51 0.69
N GLY A 151 -2.63 3.09 1.44
CA GLY A 151 -2.92 4.13 2.43
C GLY A 151 -2.98 3.63 3.87
N TRP A 152 -3.63 4.39 4.73
CA TRP A 152 -3.68 4.10 6.16
C TRP A 152 -4.67 2.99 6.50
N HIS A 153 -4.18 1.90 7.07
CA HIS A 153 -4.97 0.75 7.54
C HIS A 153 -4.48 0.32 8.91
N CYS A 154 -5.38 0.17 9.86
CA CYS A 154 -5.08 -0.31 11.22
C CYS A 154 -3.85 0.34 11.85
N GLY A 155 -3.67 1.65 11.64
CA GLY A 155 -2.58 2.38 12.26
C GLY A 155 -1.25 2.41 11.48
N ALA A 156 -1.07 1.58 10.46
CA ALA A 156 0.08 1.61 9.55
C ALA A 156 -0.30 2.09 8.16
N TYR A 157 0.69 2.38 7.33
CA TYR A 157 0.48 2.78 5.94
C TYR A 157 0.89 1.63 5.00
N VAL A 158 0.00 1.26 4.12
CA VAL A 158 0.23 0.26 3.08
C VAL A 158 0.63 0.98 1.80
N MET A 159 1.84 0.75 1.32
CA MET A 159 2.31 1.26 0.05
C MET A 159 1.61 0.54 -1.12
N PRO A 160 1.54 1.14 -2.31
CA PRO A 160 0.91 0.49 -3.47
C PRO A 160 1.58 -0.81 -3.92
N ASP A 161 2.82 -1.07 -3.53
CA ASP A 161 3.56 -2.33 -3.76
C ASP A 161 3.32 -3.37 -2.66
N GLY A 162 2.53 -3.03 -1.64
CA GLY A 162 2.20 -3.89 -0.51
C GLY A 162 3.17 -3.80 0.68
N GLU A 163 4.20 -2.96 0.61
CA GLU A 163 5.06 -2.68 1.76
C GLU A 163 4.26 -2.00 2.87
N ILE A 164 4.45 -2.43 4.12
CA ILE A 164 3.78 -1.87 5.29
C ILE A 164 4.77 -1.02 6.07
N ILE A 165 4.45 0.26 6.26
CA ILE A 165 5.26 1.21 6.99
C ILE A 165 4.55 1.57 8.31
N GLY A 166 5.25 1.44 9.42
CA GLY A 166 4.71 1.57 10.76
C GLY A 166 4.30 0.23 11.37
N VAL A 167 3.66 0.27 12.53
CA VAL A 167 3.24 -0.93 13.26
C VAL A 167 1.71 -0.97 13.25
N PRO A 168 1.09 -1.89 12.51
CA PRO A 168 -0.36 -2.00 12.48
C PRO A 168 -0.88 -2.62 13.79
N GLU A 169 -2.06 -2.18 14.24
CA GLU A 169 -2.76 -2.73 15.41
C GLU A 169 -3.12 -4.21 15.24
N ARG A 170 -3.30 -4.65 14.01
CA ARG A 170 -3.46 -6.05 13.58
C ARG A 170 -2.79 -6.24 12.22
N PRO A 171 -2.31 -7.45 11.90
CA PRO A 171 -1.66 -7.71 10.63
C PRO A 171 -2.53 -7.30 9.43
N VAL A 172 -1.90 -6.79 8.38
CA VAL A 172 -2.58 -6.34 7.15
C VAL A 172 -2.11 -7.19 5.98
N ALA A 173 -3.05 -7.67 5.18
CA ALA A 173 -2.79 -8.33 3.91
C ALA A 173 -3.28 -7.45 2.77
N PHE A 174 -2.36 -7.02 1.92
CA PHE A 174 -2.67 -6.21 0.74
C PHE A 174 -2.92 -7.13 -0.47
N CYS A 175 -4.11 -7.03 -1.06
CA CYS A 175 -4.50 -7.78 -2.26
C CYS A 175 -4.75 -6.89 -3.49
N GLY A 176 -4.45 -5.59 -3.39
CA GLY A 176 -4.55 -4.65 -4.49
C GLY A 176 -3.45 -4.86 -5.54
N GLY A 177 -3.64 -4.27 -6.70
CA GLY A 177 -2.66 -4.31 -7.78
C GLY A 177 -2.81 -3.13 -8.72
N SER A 178 -1.67 -2.59 -9.14
CA SER A 178 -1.56 -1.56 -10.18
C SER A 178 -0.40 -1.93 -11.09
N ALA A 179 -0.45 -1.52 -12.35
CA ALA A 179 0.66 -1.64 -13.28
C ALA A 179 1.89 -0.84 -12.81
N ALA A 180 1.67 0.22 -12.03
CA ALA A 180 2.71 1.09 -11.51
C ALA A 180 3.47 0.53 -10.30
N ILE A 181 3.09 -0.65 -9.75
CA ILE A 181 3.76 -1.28 -8.60
C ILE A 181 5.29 -1.32 -8.77
N LYS A 182 5.76 -1.64 -9.97
CA LYS A 182 7.19 -1.70 -10.30
C LYS A 182 7.92 -0.37 -10.15
N GLY A 183 7.21 0.74 -10.10
CA GLY A 183 7.77 2.07 -9.92
C GLY A 183 8.05 2.44 -8.46
N TYR A 184 7.46 1.74 -7.50
CA TYR A 184 7.68 2.00 -6.06
C TYR A 184 8.99 1.39 -5.56
N VAL A 185 10.08 1.68 -6.27
CA VAL A 185 11.43 1.22 -5.92
C VAL A 185 12.12 2.20 -4.98
N VAL A 186 13.11 1.70 -4.24
CA VAL A 186 14.01 2.50 -3.42
C VAL A 186 15.40 2.48 -4.03
N ARG A 187 15.95 3.67 -4.24
CA ARG A 187 17.34 3.88 -4.67
C ARG A 187 17.94 4.98 -3.80
N GLY A 188 19.10 4.71 -3.21
CA GLY A 188 19.74 5.61 -2.26
C GLY A 188 19.00 5.70 -0.93
N THR A 189 19.29 6.75 -0.18
CA THR A 189 18.76 7.05 1.15
C THR A 189 17.93 8.34 1.14
N ALA A 190 17.17 8.57 2.21
CA ALA A 190 16.42 9.81 2.39
C ALA A 190 17.35 11.03 2.51
N ASP A 191 18.50 10.87 3.18
CA ASP A 191 19.51 11.93 3.27
C ASP A 191 20.09 12.28 1.89
N GLU A 192 20.41 11.28 1.07
CA GLU A 192 20.89 11.54 -0.30
C GLU A 192 19.83 12.23 -1.15
N TRP A 193 18.55 11.87 -1.00
CA TRP A 193 17.45 12.57 -1.66
C TRP A 193 17.36 14.03 -1.20
N ARG A 194 17.43 14.27 0.11
CA ARG A 194 17.43 15.62 0.69
C ARG A 194 18.58 16.46 0.14
N ASP A 195 19.79 15.91 0.18
CA ASP A 195 21.01 16.65 -0.12
C ASP A 195 21.22 16.85 -1.63
N ASN A 196 20.62 16.02 -2.50
CA ASN A 196 20.79 16.08 -3.95
C ASN A 196 19.53 16.51 -4.71
N VAL A 197 18.31 16.23 -4.21
CA VAL A 197 17.06 16.62 -4.90
C VAL A 197 16.45 17.83 -4.23
N ALA A 198 16.09 17.73 -2.95
CA ALA A 198 15.41 18.82 -2.24
C ALA A 198 16.26 20.08 -2.17
N SER A 199 17.57 19.96 -1.98
CA SER A 199 18.51 21.08 -1.95
C SER A 199 18.53 21.88 -3.25
N LEU A 200 18.39 21.21 -4.40
CA LEU A 200 18.35 21.86 -5.71
C LEU A 200 17.04 22.61 -5.97
N MET A 201 15.97 22.27 -5.28
CA MET A 201 14.68 22.95 -5.41
C MET A 201 14.55 24.15 -4.48
N ARG A 202 15.42 24.25 -3.47
CA ARG A 202 15.41 25.34 -2.48
C ARG A 202 15.49 26.70 -3.15
N GLY A 203 14.61 27.63 -2.73
CA GLY A 203 14.53 28.99 -3.27
C GLY A 203 13.70 29.13 -4.55
N ASN A 204 13.24 28.01 -5.15
CA ASN A 204 12.33 27.99 -6.30
C ASN A 204 10.93 27.60 -5.83
N HIS A 205 10.10 28.56 -5.46
CA HIS A 205 8.84 28.36 -4.76
C HIS A 205 7.90 27.38 -5.47
N SER A 206 7.74 27.50 -6.79
CA SER A 206 6.87 26.56 -7.54
C SER A 206 7.40 25.12 -7.54
N MET A 207 8.72 24.93 -7.54
CA MET A 207 9.32 23.61 -7.41
C MET A 207 9.10 23.03 -6.00
N MET A 208 9.34 23.87 -4.97
CA MET A 208 9.09 23.49 -3.58
C MET A 208 7.61 23.14 -3.38
N LEU A 209 6.67 23.95 -3.89
CA LEU A 209 5.24 23.69 -3.82
C LEU A 209 4.89 22.31 -4.38
N GLY A 210 5.48 21.90 -5.51
CA GLY A 210 5.25 20.57 -6.08
C GLY A 210 5.64 19.44 -5.13
N VAL A 211 6.76 19.56 -4.43
CA VAL A 211 7.18 18.57 -3.40
C VAL A 211 6.23 18.60 -2.21
N LEU A 212 5.78 19.78 -1.78
CA LEU A 212 4.82 19.92 -0.68
C LEU A 212 3.49 19.21 -0.98
N VAL A 213 3.04 19.20 -2.24
CA VAL A 213 1.87 18.41 -2.66
C VAL A 213 2.11 16.92 -2.45
N GLY A 214 3.30 16.42 -2.80
CA GLY A 214 3.70 15.04 -2.56
C GLY A 214 3.68 14.68 -1.07
N LEU A 215 4.28 15.53 -0.23
CA LEU A 215 4.31 15.34 1.23
C LEU A 215 2.93 15.45 1.89
N ALA A 216 2.06 16.31 1.38
CA ALA A 216 0.70 16.47 1.90
C ALA A 216 -0.20 15.26 1.61
N ALA A 217 0.13 14.41 0.64
CA ALA A 217 -0.73 13.30 0.24
C ALA A 217 -1.07 12.33 1.39
N PRO A 218 -0.11 11.70 2.08
CA PRO A 218 -0.41 10.81 3.22
C PRO A 218 -0.91 11.58 4.44
N LEU A 219 -0.56 12.86 4.61
CA LEU A 219 -0.98 13.71 5.71
C LEU A 219 -2.46 14.07 5.62
N ASN A 220 -2.94 14.35 4.40
CA ASN A 220 -4.32 14.78 4.14
C ASN A 220 -5.38 13.79 4.66
N SER A 221 -5.08 12.49 4.61
CA SER A 221 -6.02 11.48 5.07
C SER A 221 -6.11 11.41 6.60
N LEU A 222 -5.03 11.73 7.31
CA LEU A 222 -5.02 11.74 8.78
C LEU A 222 -5.99 12.76 9.38
N VAL A 223 -6.28 13.85 8.64
CA VAL A 223 -7.25 14.89 9.05
C VAL A 223 -8.60 14.72 8.36
N GLY A 224 -8.86 13.62 7.68
CA GLY A 224 -10.12 13.40 6.98
C GLY A 224 -10.34 14.30 5.76
N GLY A 225 -9.30 14.91 5.21
CA GLY A 225 -9.36 15.77 4.04
C GLY A 225 -9.84 15.02 2.79
N GLY A 226 -10.47 15.70 1.83
CA GLY A 226 -10.90 15.10 0.56
C GLY A 226 -9.80 15.17 -0.51
N CYS A 227 -10.05 14.55 -1.68
CA CYS A 227 -9.16 14.67 -2.83
C CYS A 227 -8.93 16.12 -3.23
N PHE A 228 -7.69 16.45 -3.58
CA PHE A 228 -7.35 17.73 -4.20
C PHE A 228 -6.12 17.58 -5.11
N GLY A 229 -5.86 18.58 -5.91
CA GLY A 229 -4.66 18.66 -6.72
C GLY A 229 -4.21 20.11 -6.90
N VAL A 230 -2.94 20.26 -7.23
CA VAL A 230 -2.34 21.53 -7.70
C VAL A 230 -1.97 21.33 -9.16
N HIS A 231 -2.40 22.27 -9.99
CA HIS A 231 -2.08 22.34 -11.40
C HIS A 231 -1.13 23.49 -11.64
N LEU A 232 0.13 23.19 -11.92
CA LEU A 232 1.16 24.17 -12.23
C LEU A 232 1.13 24.48 -13.72
N PHE A 233 0.91 25.74 -14.07
CA PHE A 233 0.82 26.15 -15.47
C PHE A 233 1.79 27.27 -15.81
N ALA A 234 2.45 27.16 -16.95
CA ALA A 234 3.31 28.15 -17.58
C ALA A 234 3.63 27.71 -19.01
N GLN A 235 4.23 28.59 -19.79
CA GLN A 235 4.78 28.26 -21.12
C GLN A 235 5.78 27.06 -21.01
N SER A 236 6.07 26.43 -22.13
CA SER A 236 7.05 25.35 -22.23
C SER A 236 8.41 25.75 -21.65
N SER A 237 9.13 24.73 -21.11
CA SER A 237 10.49 24.85 -20.58
C SER A 237 10.66 25.66 -19.28
N ALA A 238 9.58 25.94 -18.54
CA ALA A 238 9.65 26.63 -17.24
C ALA A 238 10.15 25.76 -16.08
N GLY A 239 10.27 24.40 -16.23
CA GLY A 239 10.67 23.48 -15.16
C GLY A 239 9.53 22.67 -14.55
N LYS A 240 8.31 22.75 -15.10
CA LYS A 240 7.11 22.05 -14.60
C LYS A 240 7.30 20.52 -14.50
N THR A 241 7.70 19.87 -15.60
CA THR A 241 7.94 18.42 -15.64
C THR A 241 9.05 18.00 -14.67
N THR A 242 10.13 18.80 -14.57
CA THR A 242 11.21 18.58 -13.59
C THR A 242 10.66 18.60 -12.15
N THR A 243 9.72 19.48 -11.86
CA THR A 243 9.04 19.57 -10.56
C THR A 243 8.21 18.32 -10.27
N VAL A 244 7.44 17.83 -11.27
CA VAL A 244 6.68 16.58 -11.14
C VAL A 244 7.60 15.40 -10.87
N GLU A 245 8.71 15.30 -11.61
CA GLU A 245 9.68 14.21 -11.44
C GLU A 245 10.34 14.24 -10.06
N ALA A 246 10.74 15.42 -9.58
CA ALA A 246 11.30 15.58 -8.24
C ALA A 246 10.28 15.24 -7.13
N ALA A 247 9.03 15.69 -7.24
CA ALA A 247 7.98 15.33 -6.28
C ALA A 247 7.67 13.83 -6.31
N THR A 248 7.68 13.22 -7.50
CA THR A 248 7.43 11.77 -7.67
C THR A 248 8.53 10.92 -7.06
N SER A 249 9.79 11.38 -7.12
CA SER A 249 10.94 10.67 -6.56
C SER A 249 10.88 10.49 -5.04
N LEU A 250 10.03 11.22 -4.32
CA LEU A 250 9.71 10.92 -2.91
C LEU A 250 9.30 9.45 -2.75
N TYR A 251 8.51 8.92 -3.67
CA TYR A 251 7.85 7.62 -3.52
C TYR A 251 8.41 6.52 -4.41
N GLY A 252 9.16 6.84 -5.46
CA GLY A 252 9.75 5.85 -6.36
C GLY A 252 10.27 6.44 -7.66
N ASP A 253 10.43 5.58 -8.67
CA ASP A 253 10.95 5.95 -9.99
C ASP A 253 10.02 6.92 -10.72
N PRO A 254 10.47 8.17 -10.97
CA PRO A 254 9.63 9.19 -11.60
C PRO A 254 9.11 8.82 -12.98
N GLU A 255 9.90 8.11 -13.78
CA GLU A 255 9.52 7.73 -15.14
C GLU A 255 8.40 6.69 -15.16
N VAL A 256 8.38 5.77 -14.16
CA VAL A 256 7.40 4.70 -14.09
C VAL A 256 6.11 5.17 -13.38
N LEU A 257 6.24 6.01 -12.36
CA LEU A 257 5.09 6.44 -11.54
C LEU A 257 4.29 7.59 -12.14
N LYS A 258 4.89 8.37 -13.02
CA LYS A 258 4.25 9.51 -13.70
C LYS A 258 3.12 9.03 -14.61
N LEU A 259 1.97 9.65 -14.50
CA LEU A 259 0.80 9.41 -15.33
C LEU A 259 0.64 10.51 -16.38
N SER A 260 -0.17 10.22 -17.39
CA SER A 260 -0.60 11.18 -18.40
C SER A 260 -2.11 11.40 -18.30
N TRP A 261 -2.56 12.59 -18.66
CA TRP A 261 -4.00 12.86 -18.85
C TRP A 261 -4.60 12.11 -20.05
N ASP A 262 -3.76 11.59 -20.96
CA ASP A 262 -4.18 10.68 -22.03
C ASP A 262 -4.42 9.26 -21.48
N ALA A 263 -5.41 9.16 -20.62
CA ALA A 263 -5.81 7.91 -19.97
C ALA A 263 -7.34 7.79 -19.95
N THR A 264 -7.81 6.55 -19.98
CA THR A 264 -9.26 6.32 -19.82
C THR A 264 -9.67 6.69 -18.40
N ARG A 265 -10.90 7.21 -18.25
CA ARG A 265 -11.45 7.55 -16.93
C ARG A 265 -11.43 6.36 -15.96
N TYR A 266 -11.67 5.14 -16.46
CA TYR A 266 -11.59 3.93 -15.65
C TYR A 266 -10.14 3.62 -15.21
N GLY A 267 -9.17 3.77 -16.13
CA GLY A 267 -7.76 3.61 -15.81
C GLY A 267 -7.30 4.54 -14.71
N LEU A 268 -7.62 5.84 -14.80
CA LEU A 268 -7.31 6.79 -13.73
C LEU A 268 -8.00 6.48 -12.40
N THR A 269 -9.24 5.93 -12.44
CA THR A 269 -9.94 5.47 -11.24
C THR A 269 -9.20 4.32 -10.54
N VAL A 270 -8.72 3.35 -11.33
CA VAL A 270 -7.96 2.20 -10.82
C VAL A 270 -6.63 2.65 -10.21
N GLU A 271 -5.92 3.54 -10.92
CA GLU A 271 -4.66 4.11 -10.43
C GLU A 271 -4.84 4.94 -9.16
N ALA A 272 -5.92 5.73 -9.07
CA ALA A 272 -6.24 6.49 -7.87
C ALA A 272 -6.56 5.60 -6.66
N ALA A 273 -7.31 4.54 -6.88
CA ALA A 273 -7.62 3.57 -5.83
C ALA A 273 -6.38 2.81 -5.36
N ALA A 274 -5.52 2.41 -6.30
CA ALA A 274 -4.25 1.73 -5.98
C ALA A 274 -3.27 2.62 -5.21
N ARG A 275 -3.42 3.96 -5.32
CA ARG A 275 -2.61 4.98 -4.63
C ARG A 275 -3.43 5.73 -3.58
N ASN A 276 -4.45 5.09 -3.02
CA ASN A 276 -5.26 5.74 -1.98
C ASN A 276 -4.39 6.29 -0.85
N ASP A 277 -4.82 7.44 -0.29
CA ASP A 277 -4.08 8.25 0.69
C ASP A 277 -2.67 8.65 0.22
N GLY A 278 -2.43 8.62 -1.09
CA GLY A 278 -1.12 8.82 -1.70
C GLY A 278 -1.09 9.93 -2.75
N PHE A 279 0.08 10.06 -3.34
CA PHE A 279 0.41 11.08 -4.33
C PHE A 279 0.20 10.58 -5.77
N ILE A 280 -0.39 11.43 -6.61
CA ILE A 280 -0.57 11.16 -8.04
C ILE A 280 0.09 12.26 -8.87
N PRO A 281 1.20 11.97 -9.55
CA PRO A 281 1.80 12.84 -10.55
C PRO A 281 1.12 12.66 -11.91
N ILE A 282 0.55 13.69 -12.50
CA ILE A 282 -0.08 13.66 -13.83
C ILE A 282 0.50 14.78 -14.67
N ASP A 283 1.33 14.43 -15.62
CA ASP A 283 2.03 15.42 -16.44
C ASP A 283 1.21 15.82 -17.67
N GLU A 284 1.37 17.05 -18.09
CA GLU A 284 0.96 17.72 -19.33
C GLU A 284 -0.50 17.50 -19.76
N ILE A 285 -1.39 18.35 -19.26
CA ILE A 285 -2.82 18.27 -19.57
C ILE A 285 -3.12 18.53 -21.06
N GLY A 286 -2.27 19.29 -21.75
CA GLY A 286 -2.44 19.63 -23.18
C GLY A 286 -2.16 18.48 -24.14
N GLN A 287 -1.46 17.41 -23.71
CA GLN A 287 -1.16 16.24 -24.53
C GLN A 287 -2.23 15.14 -24.43
N GLY A 288 -3.25 15.34 -23.61
CA GLY A 288 -4.36 14.39 -23.48
C GLY A 288 -5.29 14.40 -24.69
N GLY A 289 -6.24 13.47 -24.68
CA GLY A 289 -7.26 13.31 -25.71
C GLY A 289 -8.26 14.47 -25.79
N ARG A 290 -9.55 14.16 -25.99
CA ARG A 290 -10.58 15.19 -26.05
C ARG A 290 -10.73 15.90 -24.71
N ILE A 291 -10.79 17.24 -24.72
CA ILE A 291 -10.90 18.08 -23.50
C ILE A 291 -12.09 17.64 -22.62
N ASN A 292 -13.22 17.24 -23.24
CA ASN A 292 -14.36 16.68 -22.50
C ASN A 292 -14.04 15.42 -21.70
N ASP A 293 -13.20 14.54 -22.24
CA ASP A 293 -12.80 13.29 -21.57
C ASP A 293 -11.86 13.61 -20.39
N ILE A 294 -10.95 14.55 -20.58
CA ILE A 294 -10.08 15.06 -19.52
C ILE A 294 -10.89 15.73 -18.40
N ALA A 295 -11.86 16.57 -18.75
CA ALA A 295 -12.77 17.21 -17.79
C ALA A 295 -13.53 16.19 -16.94
N GLN A 296 -14.06 15.12 -17.57
CA GLN A 296 -14.76 14.05 -16.88
C GLN A 296 -13.82 13.20 -16.02
N SER A 297 -12.60 12.96 -16.50
CA SER A 297 -11.56 12.24 -15.77
C SER A 297 -11.11 13.00 -14.53
N ALA A 298 -10.84 14.29 -14.66
CA ALA A 298 -10.51 15.18 -13.54
C ALA A 298 -11.66 15.22 -12.51
N TYR A 299 -12.90 15.38 -12.98
CA TYR A 299 -14.05 15.35 -12.08
C TYR A 299 -14.16 14.04 -11.31
N SER A 300 -14.01 12.90 -11.98
CA SER A 300 -14.05 11.59 -11.32
C SER A 300 -12.90 11.41 -10.34
N LEU A 301 -11.68 11.78 -10.72
CA LEU A 301 -10.46 11.65 -9.91
C LEU A 301 -10.60 12.40 -8.57
N PHE A 302 -11.00 13.66 -8.63
CA PHE A 302 -11.13 14.51 -7.44
C PHE A 302 -12.45 14.35 -6.68
N ASN A 303 -13.41 13.56 -7.21
CA ASN A 303 -14.59 13.19 -6.46
C ASN A 303 -14.33 12.06 -5.44
N GLY A 304 -13.25 11.29 -5.62
CA GLY A 304 -12.83 10.25 -4.70
C GLY A 304 -13.74 9.02 -4.64
N VAL A 305 -14.65 8.85 -5.61
CA VAL A 305 -15.62 7.76 -5.65
C VAL A 305 -15.77 7.26 -7.07
N GLY A 306 -15.60 5.96 -7.25
CA GLY A 306 -15.80 5.26 -8.52
C GLY A 306 -17.28 5.13 -8.91
N ARG A 307 -17.52 4.75 -10.15
CA ARG A 307 -18.87 4.42 -10.62
C ARG A 307 -19.35 3.12 -9.99
N ILE A 308 -20.63 3.09 -9.63
CA ILE A 308 -21.33 1.87 -9.26
C ILE A 308 -21.36 0.94 -10.46
N GLN A 309 -20.95 -0.31 -10.29
CA GLN A 309 -20.97 -1.35 -11.33
C GLN A 309 -21.79 -2.53 -10.83
N GLY A 310 -22.69 -3.04 -11.70
CA GLY A 310 -23.45 -4.25 -11.42
C GLY A 310 -22.57 -5.51 -11.40
N ARG A 311 -22.94 -6.49 -10.61
CA ARG A 311 -22.41 -7.86 -10.65
C ARG A 311 -23.21 -8.70 -11.66
N LYS A 312 -22.56 -9.69 -12.27
CA LYS A 312 -23.24 -10.66 -13.17
C LYS A 312 -24.30 -11.48 -12.44
N ASP A 313 -24.08 -11.71 -11.15
CA ASP A 313 -24.90 -12.57 -10.28
C ASP A 313 -25.97 -11.76 -9.51
N GLY A 314 -26.21 -10.51 -9.91
CA GLY A 314 -27.11 -9.57 -9.23
C GLY A 314 -26.42 -8.71 -8.16
N GLY A 315 -27.05 -7.57 -7.84
CA GLY A 315 -26.47 -6.57 -6.93
C GLY A 315 -25.36 -5.74 -7.56
N ASN A 316 -24.65 -4.98 -6.73
CA ASN A 316 -23.58 -4.09 -7.15
C ASN A 316 -22.22 -4.58 -6.62
N ARG A 317 -21.15 -4.30 -7.37
CA ARG A 317 -19.77 -4.41 -6.85
C ARG A 317 -19.56 -3.37 -5.75
N ALA A 318 -18.62 -3.62 -4.85
CA ALA A 318 -18.18 -2.62 -3.88
C ALA A 318 -17.76 -1.33 -4.60
N VAL A 319 -18.24 -0.19 -4.10
CA VAL A 319 -17.89 1.11 -4.67
C VAL A 319 -16.46 1.44 -4.28
N ILE A 320 -15.58 1.52 -5.26
CA ILE A 320 -14.19 1.90 -5.05
C ILE A 320 -14.14 3.36 -4.59
N ARG A 321 -13.41 3.62 -3.51
CA ARG A 321 -13.18 4.97 -2.96
C ARG A 321 -11.69 5.20 -2.83
N TRP A 322 -11.31 6.46 -2.96
CA TRP A 322 -9.91 6.87 -2.77
C TRP A 322 -9.84 8.31 -2.26
N ARG A 323 -8.69 8.64 -1.73
CA ARG A 323 -8.29 9.98 -1.34
C ARG A 323 -6.88 10.20 -1.85
N ILE A 324 -6.66 11.28 -2.61
CA ILE A 324 -5.37 11.54 -3.21
C ILE A 324 -5.04 13.02 -3.15
N ALA A 325 -3.74 13.32 -3.18
CA ALA A 325 -3.23 14.61 -3.59
C ALA A 325 -2.53 14.46 -4.94
N ALA A 326 -2.87 15.31 -5.91
CA ALA A 326 -2.32 15.24 -7.25
C ALA A 326 -1.50 16.48 -7.59
N LEU A 327 -0.40 16.29 -8.33
CA LEU A 327 0.33 17.36 -8.99
C LEU A 327 0.15 17.21 -10.49
N SER A 328 -0.41 18.24 -11.11
CA SER A 328 -0.66 18.29 -12.55
C SER A 328 0.09 19.46 -13.19
N THR A 329 0.38 19.34 -14.48
CA THR A 329 1.02 20.42 -15.23
C THR A 329 0.29 20.73 -16.53
N GLY A 330 0.53 21.93 -17.06
CA GLY A 330 0.02 22.37 -18.35
C GLY A 330 0.59 23.72 -18.79
N GLU A 331 0.24 24.14 -19.98
CA GLU A 331 0.62 25.46 -20.49
C GLU A 331 -0.36 26.55 -20.05
N GLU A 332 -1.60 26.17 -19.70
CA GLU A 332 -2.68 27.07 -19.32
C GLU A 332 -3.31 26.62 -18.00
N ASP A 333 -4.00 27.53 -17.31
CA ASP A 333 -4.80 27.18 -16.16
C ASP A 333 -5.98 26.26 -16.57
N PHE A 334 -6.44 25.45 -15.61
CA PHE A 334 -7.46 24.42 -15.87
C PHE A 334 -8.80 25.02 -16.36
N GLU A 335 -9.18 26.21 -15.89
CA GLU A 335 -10.42 26.86 -16.30
C GLU A 335 -10.35 27.29 -17.77
N THR A 336 -9.28 27.97 -18.17
CA THR A 336 -9.02 28.37 -19.56
C THR A 336 -8.96 27.16 -20.48
N PHE A 337 -8.29 26.07 -20.06
CA PHE A 337 -8.24 24.83 -20.82
C PHE A 337 -9.63 24.25 -21.06
N LEU A 338 -10.52 24.20 -20.06
CA LEU A 338 -11.89 23.71 -20.20
C LEU A 338 -12.71 24.59 -21.15
N ILE A 339 -12.64 25.92 -20.99
CA ILE A 339 -13.39 26.87 -21.84
C ILE A 339 -13.00 26.73 -23.31
N LYS A 340 -11.72 26.58 -23.63
CA LYS A 340 -11.24 26.33 -25.01
C LYS A 340 -11.84 25.04 -25.60
N GLY A 341 -12.10 24.04 -24.80
CA GLY A 341 -12.79 22.82 -25.21
C GLY A 341 -14.31 22.91 -25.25
N GLY A 342 -14.89 24.08 -25.03
CA GLY A 342 -16.34 24.27 -24.98
C GLY A 342 -17.00 23.68 -23.75
N VAL A 343 -16.21 23.38 -22.70
CA VAL A 343 -16.71 22.85 -21.42
C VAL A 343 -16.91 24.00 -20.44
N THR A 344 -18.12 24.12 -19.89
CA THR A 344 -18.37 25.10 -18.82
C THR A 344 -17.77 24.61 -17.50
N PRO A 345 -16.78 25.33 -16.93
CA PRO A 345 -16.18 24.97 -15.65
C PRO A 345 -17.20 25.02 -14.52
N LYS A 346 -17.16 24.06 -13.62
CA LYS A 346 -17.97 24.07 -12.40
C LYS A 346 -17.09 24.49 -11.22
N ALA A 347 -17.57 25.42 -10.41
CA ALA A 347 -16.82 25.93 -9.25
C ALA A 347 -16.28 24.80 -8.34
N GLY A 348 -17.02 23.70 -8.18
CA GLY A 348 -16.57 22.52 -7.41
C GLY A 348 -15.39 21.77 -8.04
N GLN A 349 -15.12 21.93 -9.35
CA GLN A 349 -13.95 21.36 -10.01
C GLN A 349 -12.71 22.23 -9.75
N LEU A 350 -12.86 23.54 -9.89
CA LEU A 350 -11.76 24.50 -9.75
C LEU A 350 -11.19 24.55 -8.32
N VAL A 351 -12.03 24.34 -7.29
CA VAL A 351 -11.56 24.28 -5.89
C VAL A 351 -10.95 22.92 -5.49
N ARG A 352 -10.98 21.95 -6.39
CA ARG A 352 -10.35 20.65 -6.18
C ARG A 352 -9.06 20.46 -6.96
N LEU A 353 -8.94 21.08 -8.13
CA LEU A 353 -7.70 21.19 -8.90
C LEU A 353 -7.32 22.66 -8.97
N LEU A 354 -6.42 23.04 -8.09
CA LEU A 354 -6.03 24.43 -7.87
C LEU A 354 -5.01 24.85 -8.93
N SER A 355 -5.38 25.77 -9.82
CA SER A 355 -4.46 26.31 -10.82
C SER A 355 -3.53 27.35 -10.19
N VAL A 356 -2.23 27.10 -10.25
CA VAL A 356 -1.18 27.97 -9.70
C VAL A 356 -0.20 28.31 -10.82
N PRO A 357 0.05 29.58 -11.11
CA PRO A 357 1.07 29.99 -12.06
C PRO A 357 2.43 29.48 -11.61
N PHE A 358 3.17 28.85 -12.52
CA PHE A 358 4.53 28.45 -12.25
C PHE A 358 5.44 29.69 -12.34
N ILE A 359 6.08 30.00 -11.23
CA ILE A 359 7.09 31.08 -11.17
C ILE A 359 8.40 30.54 -11.73
N ASP A 360 8.99 31.25 -12.67
CA ASP A 360 10.23 30.83 -13.32
C ASP A 360 11.34 30.52 -12.30
N THR A 361 12.07 29.45 -12.59
CA THR A 361 13.23 29.06 -11.81
C THR A 361 14.35 30.09 -11.96
N THR A 362 14.75 30.71 -10.86
CA THR A 362 15.80 31.74 -10.83
C THR A 362 17.00 31.36 -9.97
N VAL A 363 16.87 30.38 -9.12
CA VAL A 363 17.92 29.89 -8.22
C VAL A 363 18.42 28.54 -8.73
N PHE A 364 19.63 28.49 -9.26
CA PHE A 364 20.20 27.31 -9.91
C PHE A 364 21.09 26.46 -8.97
N ASN A 365 21.21 26.85 -7.70
CA ASN A 365 21.87 26.05 -6.64
C ASN A 365 23.23 25.46 -7.05
N GLY A 366 24.11 26.29 -7.63
CA GLY A 366 25.48 25.91 -8.02
C GLY A 366 25.64 25.47 -9.47
N TYR A 367 24.58 25.50 -10.28
CA TYR A 367 24.65 25.31 -11.73
C TYR A 367 24.65 26.65 -12.48
N ASP A 368 25.22 26.67 -13.70
CA ASP A 368 25.39 27.89 -14.46
C ASP A 368 24.10 28.42 -15.07
N ASP A 369 23.17 27.52 -15.40
CA ASP A 369 21.90 27.83 -16.04
C ASP A 369 20.77 26.89 -15.67
N GLY A 370 19.54 27.20 -16.06
CA GLY A 370 18.34 26.46 -15.76
C GLY A 370 18.28 25.08 -16.43
N ASP A 371 18.93 24.88 -17.59
CA ASP A 371 18.96 23.60 -18.28
C ASP A 371 19.86 22.61 -17.53
N GLN A 372 21.06 23.03 -17.13
CA GLN A 372 21.96 22.21 -16.32
C GLN A 372 21.33 21.84 -14.97
N HIS A 373 20.69 22.83 -14.31
CA HIS A 373 19.98 22.64 -13.06
C HIS A 373 18.84 21.63 -13.21
N ALA A 374 17.98 21.76 -14.23
CA ALA A 374 16.88 20.84 -14.48
C ALA A 374 17.37 19.41 -14.78
N ARG A 375 18.43 19.25 -15.58
CA ARG A 375 19.05 17.95 -15.87
C ARG A 375 19.65 17.32 -14.61
N ALA A 376 20.24 18.10 -13.73
CA ALA A 376 20.77 17.62 -12.46
C ALA A 376 19.65 17.09 -11.57
N ILE A 377 18.54 17.84 -11.39
CA ILE A 377 17.38 17.40 -10.61
C ILE A 377 16.84 16.08 -11.17
N LYS A 378 16.60 15.98 -12.48
CA LYS A 378 16.10 14.75 -13.11
C LYS A 378 17.00 13.53 -12.86
N ARG A 379 18.31 13.71 -13.05
CA ARG A 379 19.30 12.68 -12.80
C ARG A 379 19.28 12.20 -11.34
N PHE A 380 19.26 13.15 -10.41
CA PHE A 380 19.26 12.81 -8.99
C PHE A 380 17.92 12.23 -8.53
N ALA A 381 16.79 12.72 -9.04
CA ALA A 381 15.47 12.16 -8.78
C ALA A 381 15.35 10.68 -9.23
N SER A 382 16.03 10.31 -10.31
CA SER A 382 16.07 8.92 -10.77
C SER A 382 17.04 8.05 -9.96
N ASN A 383 18.13 8.64 -9.45
CA ASN A 383 19.15 7.91 -8.69
C ASN A 383 18.81 7.78 -7.19
N TYR A 384 18.11 8.76 -6.65
CA TYR A 384 17.73 8.83 -5.23
C TYR A 384 16.21 8.95 -5.14
N CYS A 385 15.53 7.82 -5.07
CA CYS A 385 14.06 7.82 -5.05
C CYS A 385 13.49 6.79 -4.09
N GLY A 386 12.28 7.06 -3.61
CA GLY A 386 11.49 6.15 -2.78
C GLY A 386 11.81 6.13 -1.29
N ALA A 387 13.05 6.42 -0.89
CA ALA A 387 13.46 6.39 0.52
C ALA A 387 12.86 7.54 1.33
N ALA A 388 12.90 8.76 0.81
CA ALA A 388 12.42 9.95 1.52
C ALA A 388 10.91 9.88 1.84
N GLY A 389 10.10 9.40 0.91
CA GLY A 389 8.66 9.21 1.13
C GLY A 389 8.35 8.13 2.17
N ARG A 390 9.15 7.05 2.22
CA ARG A 390 9.02 6.01 3.25
C ARG A 390 9.40 6.51 4.64
N GLU A 391 10.47 7.27 4.75
CA GLU A 391 10.88 7.90 6.00
C GLU A 391 9.81 8.90 6.47
N TRP A 392 9.27 9.72 5.56
CA TRP A 392 8.18 10.64 5.84
C TRP A 392 6.92 9.91 6.37
N ILE A 393 6.47 8.85 5.70
CA ILE A 393 5.33 8.05 6.14
C ILE A 393 5.62 7.39 7.49
N GLY A 394 6.83 6.87 7.70
CA GLY A 394 7.27 6.31 8.98
C GLY A 394 7.19 7.34 10.10
N TRP A 395 7.66 8.56 9.85
CA TRP A 395 7.55 9.66 10.80
C TRP A 395 6.08 10.00 11.10
N LEU A 396 5.23 10.11 10.07
CA LEU A 396 3.79 10.34 10.24
C LEU A 396 3.12 9.22 11.04
N SER A 397 3.49 7.97 10.79
CA SER A 397 2.95 6.82 11.53
C SER A 397 3.24 6.90 13.03
N ALA A 398 4.42 7.39 13.39
CA ALA A 398 4.85 7.57 14.77
C ALA A 398 4.32 8.86 15.43
N ASN A 399 3.91 9.87 14.64
CA ASN A 399 3.60 11.23 15.13
C ASN A 399 2.23 11.73 14.67
N LYS A 400 1.22 10.86 14.53
CA LYS A 400 -0.10 11.19 13.98
C LYS A 400 -0.80 12.34 14.70
N GLU A 401 -0.81 12.31 16.03
CA GLU A 401 -1.49 13.32 16.84
C GLU A 401 -0.84 14.69 16.67
N LEU A 402 0.49 14.74 16.66
CA LEU A 402 1.25 15.96 16.39
C LEU A 402 0.94 16.48 14.98
N ALA A 403 0.97 15.60 13.98
CA ALA A 403 0.69 15.98 12.60
C ALA A 403 -0.72 16.57 12.44
N VAL A 404 -1.73 15.96 13.04
CA VAL A 404 -3.12 16.47 13.05
C VAL A 404 -3.20 17.82 13.76
N SER A 405 -2.50 17.99 14.89
CA SER A 405 -2.48 19.26 15.64
C SER A 405 -1.91 20.39 14.79
N VAL A 406 -0.76 20.18 14.14
CA VAL A 406 -0.10 21.20 13.29
C VAL A 406 -0.98 21.56 12.09
N VAL A 407 -1.62 20.58 11.45
CA VAL A 407 -2.55 20.87 10.34
C VAL A 407 -3.70 21.74 10.79
N ASN A 408 -4.34 21.43 11.93
CA ASN A 408 -5.44 22.23 12.46
C ASN A 408 -4.99 23.65 12.85
N GLU A 409 -3.81 23.79 13.43
CA GLU A 409 -3.25 25.10 13.76
C GLU A 409 -3.01 25.95 12.50
N LYS A 410 -2.36 25.37 11.46
CA LYS A 410 -2.16 26.05 10.18
C LYS A 410 -3.48 26.44 9.53
N GLU A 411 -4.47 25.53 9.54
CA GLU A 411 -5.78 25.84 8.96
C GLU A 411 -6.44 27.04 9.67
N ASN A 412 -6.40 27.09 10.99
CA ASN A 412 -6.90 28.23 11.75
C ASN A 412 -6.16 29.52 11.39
N ILE A 413 -4.82 29.49 11.27
CA ILE A 413 -4.02 30.67 10.89
C ILE A 413 -4.40 31.15 9.48
N TRP A 414 -4.48 30.25 8.50
CA TRP A 414 -4.85 30.60 7.14
C TRP A 414 -6.28 31.14 7.03
N LEU A 415 -7.23 30.52 7.71
CA LEU A 415 -8.63 30.97 7.71
C LEU A 415 -8.81 32.33 8.41
N SER A 416 -8.04 32.61 9.47
CA SER A 416 -8.09 33.91 10.18
C SER A 416 -7.61 35.09 9.34
N ARG A 417 -6.83 34.83 8.29
CA ARG A 417 -6.36 35.87 7.34
C ARG A 417 -7.40 36.22 6.28
N LEU A 418 -8.46 35.43 6.15
CA LEU A 418 -9.51 35.65 5.16
C LEU A 418 -10.50 36.72 5.66
N PRO A 419 -11.12 37.48 4.74
CA PRO A 419 -12.24 38.35 5.10
C PRO A 419 -13.38 37.53 5.72
N GLU A 420 -14.14 38.13 6.67
CA GLU A 420 -15.27 37.46 7.34
C GLU A 420 -16.32 36.91 6.36
N ASN A 421 -16.55 37.62 5.25
CA ASN A 421 -17.49 37.25 4.19
C ASN A 421 -16.87 36.36 3.10
N ALA A 422 -15.67 35.78 3.33
CA ALA A 422 -15.06 34.87 2.38
C ALA A 422 -15.99 33.70 2.04
N SER A 423 -16.13 33.41 0.74
CA SER A 423 -17.00 32.34 0.27
C SER A 423 -16.50 30.95 0.76
N PRO A 424 -17.40 29.95 0.85
CA PRO A 424 -16.98 28.59 1.20
C PRO A 424 -15.91 28.01 0.26
N GLN A 425 -15.88 28.44 -1.01
CA GLN A 425 -14.86 28.04 -1.98
C GLN A 425 -13.48 28.58 -1.60
N VAL A 426 -13.39 29.87 -1.27
CA VAL A 426 -12.14 30.50 -0.82
C VAL A 426 -11.62 29.85 0.45
N LYS A 427 -12.49 29.55 1.41
CA LYS A 427 -12.12 28.85 2.64
C LYS A 427 -11.55 27.45 2.34
N ARG A 428 -12.15 26.71 1.40
CA ARG A 428 -11.62 25.39 0.98
C ARG A 428 -10.25 25.49 0.35
N VAL A 429 -10.01 26.49 -0.50
CA VAL A 429 -8.69 26.72 -1.10
C VAL A 429 -7.67 27.03 -0.02
N ALA A 430 -7.99 27.94 0.91
CA ALA A 430 -7.12 28.27 2.04
C ALA A 430 -6.78 27.04 2.90
N SER A 431 -7.76 26.17 3.19
CA SER A 431 -7.50 24.92 3.92
C SER A 431 -6.53 23.99 3.16
N ARG A 432 -6.55 23.99 1.80
CA ARG A 432 -5.59 23.20 1.02
C ARG A 432 -4.17 23.76 1.11
N PHE A 433 -4.01 25.08 1.00
CA PHE A 433 -2.69 25.70 1.18
C PHE A 433 -2.20 25.56 2.63
N ALA A 434 -3.08 25.66 3.62
CA ALA A 434 -2.73 25.37 5.02
C ALA A 434 -2.20 23.95 5.21
N MET A 435 -2.77 22.96 4.50
CA MET A 435 -2.28 21.58 4.48
C MET A 435 -0.88 21.48 3.90
N LEU A 436 -0.60 22.20 2.78
CA LEU A 436 0.73 22.24 2.15
C LEU A 436 1.76 22.89 3.08
N ASP A 437 1.39 23.99 3.73
CA ASP A 437 2.21 24.68 4.71
C ASP A 437 2.52 23.79 5.93
N ALA A 438 1.53 23.08 6.46
CA ALA A 438 1.71 22.09 7.53
C ALA A 438 2.65 20.96 7.11
N ALA A 439 2.48 20.42 5.90
CA ALA A 439 3.37 19.37 5.38
C ALA A 439 4.82 19.87 5.30
N GLY A 440 5.04 21.10 4.86
CA GLY A 440 6.36 21.71 4.81
C GLY A 440 7.00 21.91 6.19
N GLU A 441 6.21 22.32 7.19
CA GLU A 441 6.69 22.48 8.56
C GLU A 441 7.08 21.13 9.17
N LEU A 442 6.24 20.13 9.02
CA LEU A 442 6.45 18.80 9.58
C LEU A 442 7.58 18.03 8.90
N ALA A 443 7.79 18.26 7.61
CA ALA A 443 8.78 17.53 6.80
C ALA A 443 10.15 18.22 6.72
N THR A 444 10.48 19.15 7.63
CA THR A 444 11.78 19.85 7.65
C THR A 444 12.96 18.88 7.71
N GLY A 445 12.86 17.77 8.46
CA GLY A 445 13.87 16.72 8.49
C GLY A 445 14.06 15.99 7.16
N ILE A 446 12.98 15.82 6.40
CA ILE A 446 13.00 15.14 5.09
C ILE A 446 13.56 16.04 4.00
N THR A 447 13.14 17.30 3.96
CA THR A 447 13.51 18.24 2.88
C THR A 447 14.79 19.03 3.17
N GLY A 448 15.13 19.21 4.44
CA GLY A 448 16.16 20.12 4.88
C GLY A 448 15.78 21.60 4.75
N TRP A 449 14.54 21.91 4.33
CA TRP A 449 14.05 23.28 4.24
C TRP A 449 13.61 23.79 5.62
N THR A 450 13.75 25.08 5.84
CA THR A 450 13.20 25.71 7.05
C THR A 450 11.68 25.87 6.93
N THR A 451 11.00 26.01 8.04
CA THR A 451 9.56 26.32 8.07
C THR A 451 9.23 27.58 7.28
N GLY A 452 10.09 28.63 7.37
CA GLY A 452 9.90 29.88 6.64
C GLY A 452 10.03 29.71 5.13
N GLU A 453 10.98 28.91 4.65
CA GLU A 453 11.13 28.59 3.22
C GLU A 453 9.92 27.82 2.69
N SER A 454 9.44 26.83 3.44
CA SER A 454 8.24 26.05 3.07
C SER A 454 6.98 26.92 3.07
N HIS A 455 6.81 27.81 4.06
CA HIS A 455 5.70 28.75 4.10
C HIS A 455 5.72 29.72 2.93
N ALA A 456 6.90 30.22 2.53
CA ALA A 456 7.03 31.12 1.39
C ALA A 456 6.68 30.44 0.05
N ALA A 457 6.73 29.11 -0.02
CA ALA A 457 6.38 28.35 -1.21
C ALA A 457 4.86 28.05 -1.31
N THR A 458 4.12 28.30 -0.24
CA THR A 458 2.65 28.09 -0.17
C THR A 458 1.89 29.42 -0.18
#